data_b1471e8f7a0aef8ec07f558d41b509cb
#
_entry.id   b1471e8f7a0aef8ec07f558d41b509cb
#
_cell.length_a   1.000
_cell.length_b   1.000
_cell.length_c   1.000
_cell.angle_alpha   90.00
_cell.angle_beta   90.00
_cell.angle_gamma   90.00
#
_symmetry.space_group_name_H-M   'P 1'
#
loop_
_entity.id
_entity.type
_entity.pdbx_description
1 polymer ?
#
loop_
_entity_poly.entity_id
_entity_poly.type
_entity_poly.pdbx_seq_one_letter_code
_entity_poly.pdbx_strand_id
1 'polypeptide(L)'
;PFQLVQTDISAPDSLKKVIGKHDAVVSCLPYHMNLGVARAAHAGDKHYFDLTEDVPTTRGIRELAETSKGLMAPQCGLAPGFIGIVGANLARGVDELRSIELRVGALPKHPRGLLGYAFNWSAEGVVNEYLNDCEVIKDGERACIPAMEDLETIVIDGVQLEAFTTSGGLGTMCETFEGKVLKLNYKTIRYPGHCKLMRFFFNELYMRKKRELSGKILVNAKPPVKEDVVYVHAAIEGWKNGKLRREEFVRSYYPREIARKTWKAISWT
;
A
#
# COMPACT_ATOMS: atom_id res chain seq x y z
N PRO A 1 4.83 12.77 26.86
CA PRO A 1 5.00 11.44 27.41
C PRO A 1 3.92 10.52 26.81
N PHE A 2 4.31 9.30 26.38
CA PHE A 2 3.38 8.30 25.89
C PHE A 2 2.77 7.55 27.07
N GLN A 3 1.47 7.30 27.01
CA GLN A 3 0.79 6.41 27.94
C GLN A 3 0.46 5.10 27.22
N LEU A 4 0.98 3.99 27.74
CA LEU A 4 0.62 2.65 27.25
C LEU A 4 -0.64 2.18 27.96
N VAL A 5 -1.65 1.78 27.19
CA VAL A 5 -2.90 1.23 27.68
C VAL A 5 -3.14 -0.10 27.01
N GLN A 6 -3.20 -1.18 27.79
CA GLN A 6 -3.62 -2.48 27.29
C GLN A 6 -5.15 -2.49 27.18
N THR A 7 -5.66 -2.78 25.99
CA THR A 7 -7.10 -2.73 25.70
C THR A 7 -7.48 -3.89 24.78
N ASP A 8 -8.58 -4.56 25.10
CA ASP A 8 -9.22 -5.49 24.18
C ASP A 8 -10.05 -4.69 23.18
N ILE A 9 -9.57 -4.63 21.94
CA ILE A 9 -10.23 -3.90 20.85
C ILE A 9 -11.46 -4.60 20.29
N SER A 10 -11.65 -5.89 20.60
CA SER A 10 -12.88 -6.63 20.25
C SER A 10 -14.04 -6.30 21.17
N ALA A 11 -13.75 -5.70 22.34
CA ALA A 11 -14.75 -5.28 23.32
C ALA A 11 -15.14 -3.80 23.08
N PRO A 12 -16.35 -3.51 22.54
CA PRO A 12 -16.77 -2.16 22.16
C PRO A 12 -16.67 -1.11 23.27
N ASP A 13 -17.03 -1.48 24.52
CA ASP A 13 -16.98 -0.56 25.65
C ASP A 13 -15.56 -0.18 26.06
N SER A 14 -14.62 -1.13 25.98
CA SER A 14 -13.20 -0.90 26.24
C SER A 14 -12.62 0.04 25.21
N LEU A 15 -12.91 -0.21 23.94
CA LEU A 15 -12.47 0.62 22.81
C LEU A 15 -13.04 2.04 22.92
N LYS A 16 -14.34 2.18 23.16
CA LYS A 16 -15.01 3.48 23.34
C LYS A 16 -14.41 4.29 24.49
N LYS A 17 -14.08 3.65 25.61
CA LYS A 17 -13.46 4.30 26.78
C LYS A 17 -12.08 4.87 26.46
N VAL A 18 -11.29 4.16 25.66
CA VAL A 18 -9.95 4.65 25.24
C VAL A 18 -10.10 5.76 24.23
N ILE A 19 -10.86 5.54 23.15
CA ILE A 19 -11.05 6.51 22.05
C ILE A 19 -11.65 7.82 22.56
N GLY A 20 -12.60 7.75 23.48
CA GLY A 20 -13.31 8.93 24.02
C GLY A 20 -12.42 10.00 24.64
N LYS A 21 -11.19 9.66 25.05
CA LYS A 21 -10.22 10.57 25.67
C LYS A 21 -9.32 11.30 24.66
N HIS A 22 -9.45 11.01 23.37
CA HIS A 22 -8.60 11.52 22.31
C HIS A 22 -9.41 12.23 21.23
N ASP A 23 -8.77 13.08 20.44
CA ASP A 23 -9.41 13.80 19.33
C ASP A 23 -9.31 13.01 18.02
N ALA A 24 -8.31 12.15 17.90
CA ALA A 24 -8.04 11.35 16.73
C ALA A 24 -7.58 9.93 17.07
N VAL A 25 -7.85 9.00 16.16
CA VAL A 25 -7.43 7.60 16.22
C VAL A 25 -6.63 7.28 14.97
N VAL A 26 -5.46 6.68 15.15
CA VAL A 26 -4.68 6.06 14.06
C VAL A 26 -4.69 4.56 14.31
N SER A 27 -5.34 3.80 13.44
CA SER A 27 -5.37 2.35 13.50
C SER A 27 -4.20 1.77 12.71
N CYS A 28 -3.32 1.05 13.39
CA CYS A 28 -2.25 0.25 12.78
C CYS A 28 -2.53 -1.26 12.97
N LEU A 29 -3.78 -1.62 12.99
CA LEU A 29 -4.27 -2.98 13.20
C LEU A 29 -4.41 -3.74 11.87
N PRO A 30 -4.52 -5.08 11.91
CA PRO A 30 -4.93 -5.84 10.74
C PRO A 30 -6.26 -5.34 10.16
N TYR A 31 -6.39 -5.34 8.85
CA TYR A 31 -7.50 -4.69 8.12
C TYR A 31 -8.90 -5.10 8.62
N HIS A 32 -9.09 -6.37 8.98
CA HIS A 32 -10.38 -6.89 9.45
C HIS A 32 -10.85 -6.29 10.79
N MET A 33 -9.98 -5.63 11.54
CA MET A 33 -10.31 -4.93 12.79
C MET A 33 -10.63 -3.44 12.58
N ASN A 34 -10.17 -2.85 11.48
CA ASN A 34 -10.24 -1.42 11.23
C ASN A 34 -11.67 -0.87 11.22
N LEU A 35 -12.62 -1.58 10.62
CA LEU A 35 -14.00 -1.13 10.55
C LEU A 35 -14.66 -1.01 11.96
N GLY A 36 -14.30 -1.90 12.90
CA GLY A 36 -14.75 -1.82 14.30
C GLY A 36 -14.22 -0.56 15.00
N VAL A 37 -12.94 -0.25 14.80
CA VAL A 37 -12.32 0.97 15.35
C VAL A 37 -12.90 2.23 14.71
N ALA A 38 -13.11 2.21 13.39
CA ALA A 38 -13.72 3.32 12.67
C ALA A 38 -15.15 3.62 13.16
N ARG A 39 -15.97 2.59 13.39
CA ARG A 39 -17.31 2.75 13.98
C ARG A 39 -17.27 3.38 15.37
N ALA A 40 -16.32 2.97 16.21
CA ALA A 40 -16.17 3.53 17.55
C ALA A 40 -15.70 5.00 17.50
N ALA A 41 -14.80 5.35 16.57
CA ALA A 41 -14.38 6.73 16.33
C ALA A 41 -15.54 7.60 15.81
N HIS A 42 -16.30 7.09 14.84
CA HIS A 42 -17.49 7.74 14.30
C HIS A 42 -18.51 8.04 15.41
N ALA A 43 -18.87 7.04 16.24
CA ALA A 43 -19.80 7.20 17.33
C ALA A 43 -19.34 8.18 18.42
N GLY A 44 -18.04 8.43 18.51
CA GLY A 44 -17.42 9.39 19.42
C GLY A 44 -17.14 10.76 18.80
N ASP A 45 -17.55 11.01 17.56
CA ASP A 45 -17.23 12.22 16.78
C ASP A 45 -15.71 12.49 16.68
N LYS A 46 -14.90 11.42 16.53
CA LYS A 46 -13.43 11.49 16.48
C LYS A 46 -12.91 11.38 15.05
N HIS A 47 -11.74 11.98 14.79
CA HIS A 47 -11.01 11.74 13.55
C HIS A 47 -10.47 10.30 13.53
N TYR A 48 -10.50 9.68 12.36
CA TYR A 48 -10.02 8.31 12.15
C TYR A 48 -9.09 8.23 10.96
N PHE A 49 -8.00 7.48 11.13
CA PHE A 49 -7.02 7.18 10.10
C PHE A 49 -6.62 5.71 10.19
N ASP A 50 -6.36 5.07 9.05
CA ASP A 50 -5.77 3.73 9.01
C ASP A 50 -4.83 3.56 7.81
N LEU A 51 -4.21 2.39 7.72
CA LEU A 51 -3.23 2.04 6.69
C LEU A 51 -3.76 0.93 5.75
N THR A 52 -5.07 0.68 5.74
CA THR A 52 -5.64 -0.50 5.06
C THR A 52 -5.54 -0.40 3.54
N GLU A 53 -5.21 -1.50 2.92
CA GLU A 53 -5.32 -1.74 1.47
C GLU A 53 -6.64 -2.43 1.09
N ASP A 54 -7.39 -2.92 2.09
CA ASP A 54 -8.61 -3.72 1.87
C ASP A 54 -9.78 -2.88 1.36
N VAL A 55 -10.27 -3.22 0.16
CA VAL A 55 -11.33 -2.47 -0.52
C VAL A 55 -12.67 -2.53 0.24
N PRO A 56 -13.16 -3.69 0.72
CA PRO A 56 -14.39 -3.74 1.52
C PRO A 56 -14.32 -2.90 2.80
N THR A 57 -13.21 -2.96 3.53
CA THR A 57 -12.99 -2.15 4.74
C THR A 57 -13.01 -0.65 4.41
N THR A 58 -12.29 -0.24 3.37
CA THR A 58 -12.28 1.15 2.89
C THR A 58 -13.68 1.65 2.54
N ARG A 59 -14.47 0.83 1.82
CA ARG A 59 -15.85 1.17 1.47
C ARG A 59 -16.71 1.40 2.71
N GLY A 60 -16.67 0.49 3.67
CA GLY A 60 -17.42 0.63 4.93
C GLY A 60 -17.01 1.86 5.74
N ILE A 61 -15.72 2.27 5.71
CA ILE A 61 -15.26 3.49 6.37
C ILE A 61 -15.74 4.74 5.62
N ARG A 62 -15.75 4.72 4.29
CA ARG A 62 -16.30 5.82 3.46
C ARG A 62 -17.80 6.01 3.68
N GLU A 63 -18.57 4.94 3.84
CA GLU A 63 -19.99 5.00 4.21
C GLU A 63 -20.19 5.69 5.58
N LEU A 64 -19.33 5.39 6.57
CA LEU A 64 -19.36 6.10 7.85
C LEU A 64 -19.01 7.58 7.69
N ALA A 65 -18.14 7.94 6.76
CA ALA A 65 -17.72 9.32 6.54
C ALA A 65 -18.88 10.24 6.10
N GLU A 66 -19.91 9.71 5.44
CA GLU A 66 -21.07 10.49 4.96
C GLU A 66 -21.84 11.17 6.11
N THR A 67 -21.82 10.57 7.31
CA THR A 67 -22.52 11.09 8.49
C THR A 67 -21.61 11.49 9.63
N SER A 68 -20.28 11.39 9.42
CA SER A 68 -19.29 11.68 10.45
C SER A 68 -19.08 13.18 10.64
N LYS A 69 -18.97 13.62 11.90
CA LYS A 69 -18.49 14.98 12.21
C LYS A 69 -16.96 15.05 12.22
N GLY A 70 -16.28 13.92 12.43
CA GLY A 70 -14.84 13.79 12.33
C GLY A 70 -14.38 13.39 10.92
N LEU A 71 -13.11 13.64 10.60
CA LEU A 71 -12.51 13.13 9.38
C LEU A 71 -12.37 11.61 9.46
N MET A 72 -12.81 10.90 8.42
CA MET A 72 -12.64 9.45 8.27
C MET A 72 -11.74 9.20 7.07
N ALA A 73 -10.45 8.94 7.30
CA ALA A 73 -9.44 8.81 6.27
C ALA A 73 -8.78 7.42 6.30
N PRO A 74 -9.34 6.43 5.62
CA PRO A 74 -8.66 5.15 5.38
C PRO A 74 -7.52 5.33 4.36
N GLN A 75 -6.71 4.28 4.18
CA GLN A 75 -5.68 4.23 3.14
C GLN A 75 -4.56 5.29 3.30
N CYS A 76 -4.16 5.58 4.53
CA CYS A 76 -3.07 6.51 4.84
C CYS A 76 -1.71 5.81 4.99
N GLY A 77 -1.52 4.66 4.31
CA GLY A 77 -0.29 3.87 4.35
C GLY A 77 0.76 4.32 3.33
N LEU A 78 1.66 3.41 3.00
CA LEU A 78 2.68 3.61 1.97
C LEU A 78 2.07 3.49 0.57
N ALA A 79 1.35 2.39 0.31
CA ALA A 79 0.55 2.10 -0.87
C ALA A 79 -0.63 1.17 -0.46
N PRO A 80 -1.84 1.66 -0.42
CA PRO A 80 -2.30 3.00 -0.78
C PRO A 80 -1.95 4.08 0.26
N GLY A 81 -1.80 5.33 -0.20
CA GLY A 81 -1.53 6.50 0.63
C GLY A 81 -0.38 7.35 0.09
N PHE A 82 0.82 7.24 0.66
CA PHE A 82 1.97 8.08 0.33
C PHE A 82 2.27 8.12 -1.17
N ILE A 83 2.29 6.96 -1.84
CA ILE A 83 2.59 6.91 -3.28
C ILE A 83 1.55 7.66 -4.12
N GLY A 84 0.27 7.59 -3.74
CA GLY A 84 -0.80 8.33 -4.38
C GLY A 84 -0.66 9.84 -4.20
N ILE A 85 -0.28 10.30 -3.01
CA ILE A 85 0.00 11.71 -2.72
C ILE A 85 1.17 12.21 -3.58
N VAL A 86 2.25 11.44 -3.68
CA VAL A 86 3.41 11.77 -4.53
C VAL A 86 3.00 11.87 -6.00
N GLY A 87 2.29 10.85 -6.52
CA GLY A 87 1.80 10.84 -7.91
C GLY A 87 0.87 12.02 -8.21
N ALA A 88 -0.08 12.31 -7.33
CA ALA A 88 -0.99 13.44 -7.49
C ALA A 88 -0.26 14.80 -7.40
N ASN A 89 0.78 14.90 -6.57
CA ASN A 89 1.60 16.12 -6.51
C ASN A 89 2.39 16.35 -7.80
N LEU A 90 3.01 15.32 -8.37
CA LEU A 90 3.69 15.40 -9.66
C LEU A 90 2.70 15.79 -10.77
N ALA A 91 1.50 15.19 -10.77
CA ALA A 91 0.46 15.46 -11.76
C ALA A 91 0.04 16.93 -11.84
N ARG A 92 0.15 17.69 -10.74
CA ARG A 92 -0.11 19.15 -10.73
C ARG A 92 0.95 19.95 -11.52
N GLY A 93 2.09 19.34 -11.84
CA GLY A 93 3.18 19.97 -12.57
C GLY A 93 2.90 20.15 -14.06
N VAL A 94 1.88 19.52 -14.64
CA VAL A 94 1.55 19.52 -16.08
C VAL A 94 0.15 20.05 -16.32
N ASP A 95 -0.10 20.53 -17.54
CA ASP A 95 -1.40 21.09 -17.93
C ASP A 95 -2.36 19.98 -18.40
N GLU A 96 -1.82 18.92 -19.04
CA GLU A 96 -2.54 17.77 -19.53
C GLU A 96 -1.76 16.51 -19.20
N LEU A 97 -2.40 15.52 -18.58
CA LEU A 97 -1.80 14.25 -18.18
C LEU A 97 -1.92 13.20 -19.29
N ARG A 98 -0.81 12.51 -19.56
CA ARG A 98 -0.76 11.32 -20.41
C ARG A 98 -0.72 10.04 -19.58
N SER A 99 0.20 9.96 -18.61
CA SER A 99 0.33 8.78 -17.76
C SER A 99 0.74 9.11 -16.32
N ILE A 100 0.34 8.25 -15.39
CA ILE A 100 0.81 8.19 -14.01
C ILE A 100 1.24 6.75 -13.74
N GLU A 101 2.49 6.56 -13.34
CA GLU A 101 3.09 5.26 -13.07
C GLU A 101 3.66 5.22 -11.66
N LEU A 102 3.09 4.38 -10.81
CA LEU A 102 3.41 4.29 -9.39
C LEU A 102 4.02 2.93 -9.06
N ARG A 103 5.14 2.93 -8.35
CA ARG A 103 5.91 1.72 -7.99
C ARG A 103 6.37 1.81 -6.54
N VAL A 104 6.10 0.79 -5.75
CA VAL A 104 6.54 0.70 -4.36
C VAL A 104 7.01 -0.71 -4.04
N GLY A 105 8.07 -0.81 -3.24
CA GLY A 105 8.52 -2.08 -2.67
C GLY A 105 9.05 -1.90 -1.26
N ALA A 106 8.56 -2.69 -0.32
CA ALA A 106 9.14 -2.86 1.00
C ALA A 106 9.85 -4.22 1.04
N LEU A 107 11.18 -4.20 1.12
CA LEU A 107 12.02 -5.36 0.85
C LEU A 107 13.07 -5.54 1.94
N PRO A 108 13.54 -6.78 2.21
CA PRO A 108 14.70 -6.97 3.06
C PRO A 108 15.92 -6.27 2.44
N LYS A 109 16.65 -5.50 3.24
CA LYS A 109 17.90 -4.85 2.79
C LYS A 109 18.94 -5.87 2.30
N HIS A 110 18.95 -7.05 2.90
CA HIS A 110 19.83 -8.17 2.57
C HIS A 110 18.97 -9.37 2.15
N PRO A 111 18.61 -9.47 0.85
CA PRO A 111 17.75 -10.55 0.36
C PRO A 111 18.42 -11.92 0.54
N ARG A 112 17.65 -12.93 0.94
CA ARG A 112 18.13 -14.31 1.11
C ARG A 112 17.23 -15.29 0.36
N GLY A 113 17.89 -16.27 -0.27
CA GLY A 113 17.24 -17.30 -1.06
C GLY A 113 16.59 -16.73 -2.32
N LEU A 114 16.01 -17.60 -3.15
CA LEU A 114 15.49 -17.24 -4.47
C LEU A 114 14.33 -16.25 -4.42
N LEU A 115 13.49 -16.31 -3.38
CA LEU A 115 12.34 -15.42 -3.27
C LEU A 115 12.73 -13.96 -2.95
N GLY A 116 13.91 -13.74 -2.33
CA GLY A 116 14.42 -12.40 -2.01
C GLY A 116 13.47 -11.53 -1.17
N TYR A 117 12.56 -12.12 -0.40
CA TYR A 117 11.50 -11.42 0.32
C TYR A 117 11.49 -11.75 1.81
N ALA A 118 10.83 -10.93 2.61
CA ALA A 118 10.50 -11.17 4.00
C ALA A 118 9.13 -10.55 4.32
N PHE A 119 8.33 -11.25 5.13
CA PHE A 119 6.98 -10.81 5.46
C PHE A 119 7.00 -9.93 6.72
N ASN A 120 7.42 -8.68 6.56
CA ASN A 120 7.46 -7.71 7.65
C ASN A 120 6.08 -7.13 8.00
N TRP A 121 5.08 -7.34 7.15
CA TRP A 121 3.71 -6.92 7.33
C TRP A 121 2.73 -8.06 7.02
N SER A 122 1.44 -7.80 6.87
CA SER A 122 0.39 -8.81 6.69
C SER A 122 0.67 -9.77 5.51
N ALA A 123 0.91 -11.03 5.81
CA ALA A 123 1.02 -12.06 4.77
C ALA A 123 -0.29 -12.28 4.02
N GLU A 124 -1.42 -12.09 4.68
CA GLU A 124 -2.76 -12.16 4.05
C GLU A 124 -2.93 -11.00 3.08
N GLY A 125 -2.49 -9.79 3.45
CA GLY A 125 -2.47 -8.63 2.56
C GLY A 125 -1.65 -8.91 1.31
N VAL A 126 -0.40 -9.40 1.44
CA VAL A 126 0.45 -9.78 0.30
C VAL A 126 -0.20 -10.83 -0.59
N VAL A 127 -0.81 -11.87 -0.02
CA VAL A 127 -1.53 -12.90 -0.78
C VAL A 127 -2.70 -12.29 -1.55
N ASN A 128 -3.46 -11.40 -0.93
CA ASN A 128 -4.56 -10.70 -1.57
C ASN A 128 -4.10 -9.78 -2.70
N GLU A 129 -3.02 -9.02 -2.50
CA GLU A 129 -2.41 -8.20 -3.55
C GLU A 129 -2.01 -9.01 -4.78
N TYR A 130 -1.53 -10.24 -4.61
CA TYR A 130 -1.10 -11.12 -5.72
C TYR A 130 -2.23 -11.91 -6.38
N LEU A 131 -3.40 -11.97 -5.77
CA LEU A 131 -4.51 -12.80 -6.24
C LEU A 131 -5.76 -12.03 -6.68
N ASN A 132 -5.93 -10.80 -6.21
CA ASN A 132 -7.04 -9.96 -6.59
C ASN A 132 -6.72 -9.18 -7.86
N ASP A 133 -7.73 -8.88 -8.66
CA ASP A 133 -7.59 -8.03 -9.83
C ASP A 133 -7.16 -6.61 -9.44
N CYS A 134 -6.38 -5.99 -10.32
CA CYS A 134 -5.81 -4.66 -10.14
C CYS A 134 -6.67 -3.64 -10.89
N GLU A 135 -7.18 -2.65 -10.20
CA GLU A 135 -7.81 -1.50 -10.83
C GLU A 135 -6.74 -0.61 -11.47
N VAL A 136 -6.98 -0.14 -12.69
CA VAL A 136 -6.09 0.72 -13.48
C VAL A 136 -6.92 1.69 -14.31
N ILE A 137 -6.27 2.71 -14.90
CA ILE A 137 -6.84 3.45 -16.04
C ILE A 137 -6.07 3.05 -17.29
N LYS A 138 -6.81 2.65 -18.32
CA LYS A 138 -6.31 2.32 -19.65
C LYS A 138 -7.15 3.05 -20.68
N ASP A 139 -6.47 3.75 -21.59
CA ASP A 139 -7.10 4.54 -22.65
C ASP A 139 -8.15 5.56 -22.12
N GLY A 140 -7.91 6.10 -20.91
CA GLY A 140 -8.77 7.08 -20.25
C GLY A 140 -9.87 6.50 -19.37
N GLU A 141 -10.11 5.21 -19.41
CA GLU A 141 -11.20 4.53 -18.72
C GLU A 141 -10.69 3.57 -17.63
N ARG A 142 -11.48 3.38 -16.58
CA ARG A 142 -11.19 2.39 -15.53
C ARG A 142 -11.33 0.98 -16.08
N ALA A 143 -10.34 0.15 -15.78
CA ALA A 143 -10.29 -1.26 -16.16
C ALA A 143 -9.74 -2.11 -15.01
N CYS A 144 -10.02 -3.40 -15.03
CA CYS A 144 -9.43 -4.39 -14.15
C CYS A 144 -8.49 -5.28 -14.94
N ILE A 145 -7.29 -5.50 -14.43
CA ILE A 145 -6.29 -6.40 -15.02
C ILE A 145 -5.83 -7.42 -13.98
N PRO A 146 -5.36 -8.60 -14.40
CA PRO A 146 -4.83 -9.59 -13.45
C PRO A 146 -3.61 -9.07 -12.68
N ALA A 147 -3.48 -9.51 -11.43
CA ALA A 147 -2.24 -9.34 -10.69
C ALA A 147 -1.11 -10.23 -11.22
N MET A 148 0.13 -9.87 -10.88
CA MET A 148 1.37 -10.54 -11.29
C MET A 148 1.62 -10.51 -12.81
N GLU A 149 1.09 -9.50 -13.51
CA GLU A 149 1.30 -9.28 -14.95
C GLU A 149 2.16 -8.03 -15.19
N ASP A 150 2.37 -7.68 -16.45
CA ASP A 150 3.14 -6.51 -16.89
C ASP A 150 4.50 -6.37 -16.21
N LEU A 151 5.23 -7.50 -16.10
CA LEU A 151 6.56 -7.55 -15.50
C LEU A 151 7.53 -6.62 -16.23
N GLU A 152 8.18 -5.73 -15.48
CA GLU A 152 9.22 -4.84 -15.96
C GLU A 152 10.47 -4.90 -15.07
N THR A 153 11.63 -4.56 -15.65
CA THR A 153 12.86 -4.37 -14.89
C THR A 153 13.05 -2.88 -14.62
N ILE A 154 13.37 -2.53 -13.39
CA ILE A 154 13.72 -1.17 -13.00
C ILE A 154 15.04 -1.16 -12.22
N VAL A 155 15.73 -0.03 -12.22
CA VAL A 155 16.97 0.16 -11.46
C VAL A 155 16.78 1.37 -10.55
N ILE A 156 16.96 1.18 -9.24
CA ILE A 156 16.90 2.26 -8.25
C ILE A 156 18.18 2.21 -7.40
N ASP A 157 18.90 3.33 -7.34
CA ASP A 157 20.17 3.45 -6.61
C ASP A 157 21.20 2.35 -6.98
N GLY A 158 21.25 1.97 -8.27
CA GLY A 158 22.14 0.92 -8.78
C GLY A 158 21.68 -0.52 -8.46
N VAL A 159 20.55 -0.69 -7.79
CA VAL A 159 19.97 -2.02 -7.50
C VAL A 159 19.00 -2.39 -8.62
N GLN A 160 19.25 -3.53 -9.26
CA GLN A 160 18.32 -4.10 -10.22
C GLN A 160 17.13 -4.73 -9.49
N LEU A 161 15.94 -4.35 -9.89
CA LEU A 161 14.67 -4.76 -9.31
C LEU A 161 13.70 -5.15 -10.43
N GLU A 162 12.63 -5.84 -10.08
CA GLU A 162 11.48 -6.06 -10.96
C GLU A 162 10.23 -5.42 -10.39
N ALA A 163 9.30 -5.04 -11.26
CA ALA A 163 7.99 -4.55 -10.84
C ALA A 163 6.89 -5.20 -11.67
N PHE A 164 5.76 -5.50 -11.02
CA PHE A 164 4.61 -6.15 -11.64
C PHE A 164 3.32 -5.73 -10.95
N THR A 165 2.20 -5.90 -11.64
CA THR A 165 0.88 -5.49 -11.15
C THR A 165 0.48 -6.22 -9.87
N THR A 166 -0.01 -5.46 -8.89
CA THR A 166 -0.67 -5.98 -7.67
C THR A 166 -1.86 -5.11 -7.32
N SER A 167 -2.85 -5.69 -6.65
CA SER A 167 -4.07 -4.98 -6.28
C SER A 167 -3.88 -4.02 -5.10
N GLY A 168 -4.80 -3.10 -4.91
CA GLY A 168 -4.94 -2.25 -3.73
C GLY A 168 -4.08 -0.98 -3.69
N GLY A 169 -2.93 -0.95 -4.35
CA GLY A 169 -1.95 0.13 -4.19
C GLY A 169 -2.36 1.52 -4.69
N LEU A 170 -3.35 1.63 -5.58
CA LEU A 170 -3.83 2.92 -6.11
C LEU A 170 -4.82 3.65 -5.18
N GLY A 171 -5.47 2.93 -4.28
CA GLY A 171 -6.50 3.55 -3.45
C GLY A 171 -7.59 4.22 -4.29
N THR A 172 -7.84 5.51 -4.05
CA THR A 172 -8.85 6.31 -4.76
C THR A 172 -8.33 6.97 -6.04
N MET A 173 -7.11 6.66 -6.49
CA MET A 173 -6.49 7.34 -7.64
C MET A 173 -7.27 7.12 -8.94
N CYS A 174 -7.81 5.90 -9.17
CA CYS A 174 -8.61 5.65 -10.38
C CYS A 174 -9.88 6.51 -10.40
N GLU A 175 -10.59 6.65 -9.29
CA GLU A 175 -11.76 7.55 -9.19
C GLU A 175 -11.38 9.02 -9.45
N THR A 176 -10.21 9.44 -8.97
CA THR A 176 -9.75 10.83 -9.07
C THR A 176 -9.33 11.21 -10.49
N PHE A 177 -8.71 10.28 -11.22
CA PHE A 177 -8.06 10.55 -12.50
C PHE A 177 -8.77 9.94 -13.73
N GLU A 178 -9.88 9.23 -13.54
CA GLU A 178 -10.71 8.75 -14.66
C GLU A 178 -11.11 9.92 -15.58
N GLY A 179 -10.96 9.73 -16.89
CA GLY A 179 -11.18 10.77 -17.90
C GLY A 179 -10.17 11.93 -17.91
N LYS A 180 -9.17 11.93 -17.01
CA LYS A 180 -8.14 12.98 -16.90
C LYS A 180 -6.74 12.49 -17.28
N VAL A 181 -6.54 11.19 -17.41
CA VAL A 181 -5.27 10.57 -17.77
C VAL A 181 -5.52 9.36 -18.66
N LEU A 182 -4.67 9.13 -19.65
CA LEU A 182 -4.81 7.96 -20.54
C LEU A 182 -4.38 6.66 -19.87
N LYS A 183 -3.37 6.72 -18.99
CA LYS A 183 -2.82 5.53 -18.31
C LYS A 183 -2.53 5.83 -16.85
N LEU A 184 -3.07 5.04 -15.95
CA LEU A 184 -2.68 5.04 -14.53
C LEU A 184 -2.53 3.59 -14.08
N ASN A 185 -1.36 3.25 -13.52
CA ASN A 185 -1.14 1.95 -12.94
C ASN A 185 -0.24 1.97 -11.71
N TYR A 186 -0.37 0.92 -10.92
CA TYR A 186 0.49 0.61 -9.79
C TYR A 186 1.15 -0.75 -9.99
N LYS A 187 2.43 -0.85 -9.64
CA LYS A 187 3.15 -2.11 -9.56
C LYS A 187 3.92 -2.22 -8.26
N THR A 188 4.00 -3.40 -7.72
CA THR A 188 4.85 -3.69 -6.58
C THR A 188 6.28 -3.95 -7.05
N ILE A 189 7.25 -3.43 -6.30
CA ILE A 189 8.69 -3.66 -6.58
C ILE A 189 9.16 -4.88 -5.79
N ARG A 190 9.93 -5.76 -6.44
CA ARG A 190 10.54 -6.94 -5.81
C ARG A 190 11.97 -7.16 -6.35
N TYR A 191 12.73 -8.05 -5.72
CA TYR A 191 13.99 -8.52 -6.29
C TYR A 191 13.75 -9.44 -7.49
N PRO A 192 14.67 -9.49 -8.48
CA PRO A 192 14.47 -10.25 -9.71
C PRO A 192 14.16 -11.73 -9.47
N GLY A 193 13.17 -12.25 -10.20
CA GLY A 193 12.72 -13.66 -10.12
C GLY A 193 11.57 -13.90 -9.14
N HIS A 194 11.22 -12.95 -8.28
CA HIS A 194 10.12 -13.09 -7.31
C HIS A 194 8.77 -13.35 -7.99
N CYS A 195 8.42 -12.57 -8.99
CA CYS A 195 7.16 -12.72 -9.72
C CYS A 195 7.00 -14.13 -10.31
N LYS A 196 8.05 -14.64 -10.95
CA LYS A 196 8.06 -15.99 -11.53
C LYS A 196 7.81 -17.07 -10.47
N LEU A 197 8.46 -16.97 -9.32
CA LEU A 197 8.28 -17.92 -8.22
C LEU A 197 6.88 -17.85 -7.61
N MET A 198 6.31 -16.66 -7.49
CA MET A 198 4.95 -16.50 -6.97
C MET A 198 3.90 -17.00 -7.96
N ARG A 199 4.11 -16.79 -9.28
CA ARG A 199 3.27 -17.41 -10.32
C ARG A 199 3.32 -18.94 -10.25
N PHE A 200 4.50 -19.53 -10.12
CA PHE A 200 4.66 -20.96 -9.91
C PHE A 200 3.89 -21.44 -8.68
N PHE A 201 4.08 -20.77 -7.53
CA PHE A 201 3.42 -21.15 -6.28
C PHE A 201 1.89 -21.08 -6.37
N PHE A 202 1.36 -19.98 -6.90
CA PHE A 202 -0.09 -19.81 -6.96
C PHE A 202 -0.77 -20.56 -8.09
N ASN A 203 -0.15 -20.65 -9.27
CA ASN A 203 -0.79 -21.19 -10.45
C ASN A 203 -0.45 -22.67 -10.69
N GLU A 204 0.84 -23.07 -10.57
CA GLU A 204 1.24 -24.46 -10.84
C GLU A 204 1.05 -25.37 -9.62
N LEU A 205 1.30 -24.86 -8.40
CA LEU A 205 1.02 -25.59 -7.16
C LEU A 205 -0.44 -25.41 -6.68
N TYR A 206 -1.28 -24.71 -7.45
CA TYR A 206 -2.70 -24.49 -7.18
C TYR A 206 -3.02 -23.83 -5.83
N MET A 207 -2.08 -23.05 -5.29
CA MET A 207 -2.23 -22.41 -3.97
C MET A 207 -3.17 -21.19 -4.01
N ARG A 208 -3.60 -20.72 -5.18
CA ARG A 208 -4.55 -19.61 -5.37
C ARG A 208 -5.85 -19.79 -4.58
N LYS A 209 -6.36 -21.02 -4.50
CA LYS A 209 -7.60 -21.37 -3.78
C LYS A 209 -7.41 -21.59 -2.26
N LYS A 210 -6.17 -21.54 -1.78
CA LYS A 210 -5.81 -21.84 -0.38
C LYS A 210 -5.10 -20.63 0.27
N ARG A 211 -5.73 -19.45 0.23
CA ARG A 211 -5.11 -18.17 0.62
C ARG A 211 -4.51 -18.17 2.03
N GLU A 212 -5.27 -18.63 3.02
CA GLU A 212 -4.80 -18.70 4.41
C GLU A 212 -3.58 -19.63 4.55
N LEU A 213 -3.64 -20.82 3.94
CA LEU A 213 -2.52 -21.75 3.94
C LEU A 213 -1.31 -21.16 3.22
N SER A 214 -1.52 -20.45 2.11
CA SER A 214 -0.48 -19.75 1.38
C SER A 214 0.25 -18.73 2.26
N GLY A 215 -0.49 -17.91 2.99
CA GLY A 215 0.08 -16.95 3.94
C GLY A 215 0.92 -17.64 5.01
N LYS A 216 0.43 -18.71 5.62
CA LYS A 216 1.16 -19.49 6.63
C LYS A 216 2.46 -20.09 6.09
N ILE A 217 2.44 -20.69 4.88
CA ILE A 217 3.62 -21.25 4.22
C ILE A 217 4.66 -20.17 3.95
N LEU A 218 4.22 -19.04 3.39
CA LEU A 218 5.10 -17.94 3.00
C LEU A 218 5.79 -17.29 4.21
N VAL A 219 5.06 -17.01 5.28
CA VAL A 219 5.65 -16.48 6.54
C VAL A 219 6.63 -17.46 7.15
N ASN A 220 6.30 -18.75 7.20
CA ASN A 220 7.22 -19.77 7.70
C ASN A 220 8.51 -19.84 6.89
N ALA A 221 8.41 -19.74 5.56
CA ALA A 221 9.57 -19.78 4.66
C ALA A 221 10.40 -18.48 4.70
N LYS A 222 9.76 -17.33 4.92
CA LYS A 222 10.35 -15.98 4.86
C LYS A 222 9.88 -15.10 6.02
N PRO A 223 10.30 -15.43 7.26
CA PRO A 223 9.89 -14.67 8.44
C PRO A 223 10.37 -13.20 8.36
N PRO A 224 9.79 -12.32 9.19
CA PRO A 224 10.17 -10.91 9.27
C PRO A 224 11.67 -10.72 9.52
N VAL A 225 12.21 -9.64 8.97
CA VAL A 225 13.61 -9.23 9.17
C VAL A 225 13.67 -7.88 9.89
N LYS A 226 14.81 -7.60 10.53
CA LYS A 226 15.04 -6.33 11.26
C LYS A 226 15.51 -5.18 10.37
N GLU A 227 16.00 -5.48 9.18
CA GLU A 227 16.54 -4.48 8.25
C GLU A 227 15.83 -4.61 6.91
N ASP A 228 15.07 -3.59 6.60
CA ASP A 228 14.37 -3.46 5.33
C ASP A 228 14.76 -2.16 4.61
N VAL A 229 14.30 -2.04 3.39
CA VAL A 229 14.40 -0.84 2.56
C VAL A 229 13.06 -0.64 1.85
N VAL A 230 12.61 0.59 1.80
CA VAL A 230 11.46 0.97 0.99
C VAL A 230 11.93 1.68 -0.26
N TYR A 231 11.61 1.12 -1.42
CA TYR A 231 11.79 1.73 -2.73
C TYR A 231 10.51 2.40 -3.18
N VAL A 232 10.60 3.64 -3.60
CA VAL A 232 9.47 4.42 -4.12
C VAL A 232 9.86 5.00 -5.47
N HIS A 233 9.05 4.75 -6.47
CA HIS A 233 9.18 5.35 -7.79
C HIS A 233 7.79 5.80 -8.25
N ALA A 234 7.63 7.09 -8.47
CA ALA A 234 6.45 7.68 -9.10
C ALA A 234 6.90 8.46 -10.32
N ALA A 235 6.24 8.26 -11.45
CA ALA A 235 6.51 8.98 -12.68
C ALA A 235 5.19 9.47 -13.29
N ILE A 236 5.23 10.66 -13.88
CA ILE A 236 4.16 11.17 -14.73
C ILE A 236 4.71 11.56 -16.10
N GLU A 237 3.88 11.40 -17.10
CA GLU A 237 4.08 12.03 -18.39
C GLU A 237 2.89 12.93 -18.72
N GLY A 238 3.17 14.08 -19.32
CA GLY A 238 2.12 15.04 -19.69
C GLY A 238 2.67 16.24 -20.43
N TRP A 239 1.81 17.09 -20.90
CA TRP A 239 2.19 18.30 -21.61
C TRP A 239 2.17 19.50 -20.66
N LYS A 240 3.19 20.34 -20.77
CA LYS A 240 3.28 21.65 -20.15
C LYS A 240 3.68 22.70 -21.16
N ASN A 241 2.86 23.72 -21.36
CA ASN A 241 3.07 24.73 -22.40
C ASN A 241 3.31 24.08 -23.79
N GLY A 242 2.52 23.07 -24.14
CA GLY A 242 2.60 22.33 -25.41
C GLY A 242 3.79 21.41 -25.58
N LYS A 243 4.65 21.25 -24.57
CA LYS A 243 5.81 20.34 -24.60
C LYS A 243 5.58 19.13 -23.73
N LEU A 244 5.82 17.94 -24.30
CA LEU A 244 5.79 16.68 -23.52
C LEU A 244 6.92 16.70 -22.49
N ARG A 245 6.58 16.36 -21.25
CA ARG A 245 7.50 16.24 -20.12
C ARG A 245 7.27 14.93 -19.39
N ARG A 246 8.34 14.43 -18.78
CA ARG A 246 8.32 13.38 -17.80
C ARG A 246 8.91 13.92 -16.51
N GLU A 247 8.20 13.73 -15.40
CA GLU A 247 8.68 14.07 -14.06
C GLU A 247 8.66 12.83 -13.19
N GLU A 248 9.67 12.67 -12.35
CA GLU A 248 9.84 11.48 -11.53
C GLU A 248 10.20 11.82 -10.08
N PHE A 249 9.70 11.02 -9.19
CA PHE A 249 10.14 10.94 -7.80
C PHE A 249 10.68 9.54 -7.53
N VAL A 250 11.99 9.45 -7.29
CA VAL A 250 12.65 8.16 -6.98
C VAL A 250 13.38 8.28 -5.68
N ARG A 251 13.12 7.37 -4.73
CA ARG A 251 13.76 7.36 -3.41
C ARG A 251 13.88 5.95 -2.87
N SER A 252 14.99 5.73 -2.16
CA SER A 252 15.19 4.59 -1.26
C SER A 252 15.22 5.08 0.18
N TYR A 253 14.44 4.45 1.04
CA TYR A 253 14.38 4.78 2.46
C TYR A 253 14.95 3.65 3.29
N TYR A 254 15.96 3.96 4.10
CA TYR A 254 16.59 3.01 5.02
C TYR A 254 16.27 3.43 6.47
N PRO A 255 15.54 2.62 7.24
CA PRO A 255 15.08 2.99 8.58
C PRO A 255 16.21 3.40 9.53
N ARG A 256 17.34 2.70 9.49
CA ARG A 256 18.49 3.01 10.34
C ARG A 256 19.09 4.39 10.08
N GLU A 257 19.04 4.88 8.86
CA GLU A 257 19.58 6.20 8.54
C GLU A 257 18.69 7.31 9.08
N ILE A 258 17.38 7.09 9.07
CA ILE A 258 16.39 8.03 9.60
C ILE A 258 16.33 7.90 11.13
N ALA A 259 16.31 6.69 11.66
CA ALA A 259 16.19 6.41 13.08
C ALA A 259 17.40 6.89 13.91
N ARG A 260 18.61 6.88 13.36
CA ARG A 260 19.81 7.45 14.02
C ARG A 260 19.66 8.92 14.37
N LYS A 261 18.83 9.66 13.65
CA LYS A 261 18.61 11.10 13.86
C LYS A 261 17.43 11.39 14.79
N THR A 262 16.42 10.53 14.87
CA THR A 262 15.13 10.91 15.49
C THR A 262 14.42 9.80 16.28
N TRP A 263 14.58 8.51 15.93
CA TRP A 263 13.77 7.40 16.47
C TRP A 263 14.63 6.14 16.67
N LYS A 264 14.23 5.27 17.59
CA LYS A 264 14.86 3.95 17.79
C LYS A 264 14.23 2.85 16.93
N ALA A 265 13.45 3.18 15.92
CA ALA A 265 12.83 2.21 15.02
C ALA A 265 13.85 1.57 14.08
N ILE A 266 13.64 0.32 13.71
CA ILE A 266 14.57 -0.53 12.96
C ILE A 266 14.01 -1.06 11.66
N SER A 267 12.71 -0.92 11.42
CA SER A 267 12.01 -1.35 10.21
C SER A 267 10.95 -0.33 9.80
N TRP A 268 10.64 -0.24 8.52
CA TRP A 268 9.56 0.58 7.94
C TRP A 268 8.23 -0.14 7.90
N THR A 269 8.26 -1.46 7.95
CA THR A 269 7.08 -2.32 7.79
C THR A 269 6.78 -3.16 9.01
#